data_bf4947e6326f03f748b7d9999391c17c
#
_entry.id   bf4947e6326f03f748b7d9999391c17c
#
_cell.length_a   1.000
_cell.length_b   1.000
_cell.length_c   1.000
_cell.angle_alpha   90.00
_cell.angle_beta   90.00
_cell.angle_gamma   90.00
#
_symmetry.space_group_name_H-M   'P 1'
#
loop_
_entity.id
_entity.type
_entity.pdbx_description
1 polymer ?
#
loop_
_entity_poly.entity_id
_entity_poly.type
_entity_poly.pdbx_seq_one_letter_code
_entity_poly.pdbx_strand_id
1 'polypeptide(L)'
;MELKLCKDLHDLLVERQNEVQFKIVQIIPSIEEYENRGPFIVHTSSSDTLDIGMTKKTYLQIFIEAHTYWHHVILPKKLHSEGKLKDLSTSELYDIYFSTLGYLVTTNENHTIVRLHELCLLELEEKRDVPILESELKFLTCLVNSKLKRINKSATIWFLIKKIALRLIFSDLTNTQTQYKMLVDRTFKSIELHFANYYASSFLKWLIRYNYLSSGQVHILQDIQNRILGLLIEEAHSKLSDFSLWSSFETYLRVHGGVEDDNAYTYLQEEVSFITQRDLRWVPRQPDDIHSLLVLIDEQISWLIRIECAVVTPFKSLMNPLVNMSISDSKKQLVMGKVREYQKTIDMRITRLKDSGCSDPSLLLTKETFSKHLKDLC
;
A
#
# COMPACT_ATOMS: atom_id res chain seq x y z
N MET A 1 -20.65 29.23 -5.86
CA MET A 1 -19.52 29.00 -4.92
C MET A 1 -18.54 28.11 -5.63
N GLU A 2 -17.34 28.56 -5.90
CA GLU A 2 -16.42 27.83 -6.76
C GLU A 2 -15.56 26.89 -5.93
N LEU A 3 -15.49 25.63 -6.33
CA LEU A 3 -14.57 24.58 -5.83
C LEU A 3 -13.35 24.51 -6.74
N LYS A 4 -12.77 25.65 -7.08
CA LYS A 4 -11.75 25.78 -8.12
C LYS A 4 -10.48 25.01 -7.79
N LEU A 5 -9.93 25.18 -6.58
CA LEU A 5 -8.69 24.50 -6.19
C LEU A 5 -8.89 23.00 -6.02
N CYS A 6 -10.08 22.57 -5.58
CA CYS A 6 -10.40 21.14 -5.50
C CYS A 6 -10.44 20.51 -6.91
N LYS A 7 -11.05 21.20 -7.90
CA LYS A 7 -11.10 20.77 -9.31
C LYS A 7 -9.71 20.77 -9.95
N ASP A 8 -8.97 21.88 -9.80
CA ASP A 8 -7.63 22.03 -10.37
C ASP A 8 -6.67 20.94 -9.86
N LEU A 9 -6.75 20.58 -8.55
CA LEU A 9 -5.95 19.51 -7.97
C LEU A 9 -6.34 18.14 -8.54
N HIS A 10 -7.64 17.86 -8.65
CA HIS A 10 -8.13 16.62 -9.25
C HIS A 10 -7.60 16.47 -10.67
N ASP A 11 -7.81 17.47 -11.53
CA ASP A 11 -7.41 17.43 -12.93
C ASP A 11 -5.89 17.27 -13.08
N LEU A 12 -5.12 17.98 -12.25
CA LEU A 12 -3.68 17.82 -12.21
C LEU A 12 -3.23 16.39 -11.83
N LEU A 13 -3.94 15.73 -10.92
CA LEU A 13 -3.63 14.38 -10.49
C LEU A 13 -4.12 13.31 -11.47
N VAL A 14 -5.19 13.55 -12.20
CA VAL A 14 -5.83 12.58 -13.10
C VAL A 14 -5.40 12.72 -14.56
N GLU A 15 -5.43 13.94 -15.13
CA GLU A 15 -5.34 14.14 -16.58
C GLU A 15 -3.96 13.94 -17.18
N ARG A 16 -2.87 14.29 -16.48
CA ARG A 16 -1.51 14.18 -17.01
C ARG A 16 -0.85 12.81 -16.82
N GLN A 17 -1.64 11.75 -16.69
CA GLN A 17 -1.08 10.43 -16.37
C GLN A 17 -0.48 9.66 -17.54
N ASN A 18 -0.76 10.04 -18.77
CA ASN A 18 -0.24 9.31 -19.91
C ASN A 18 1.29 9.50 -20.12
N GLU A 19 1.89 10.45 -19.39
CA GLU A 19 3.30 10.83 -19.56
C GLU A 19 4.19 10.42 -18.40
N VAL A 20 3.64 10.21 -17.18
CA VAL A 20 4.42 9.86 -15.98
C VAL A 20 3.74 8.78 -15.14
N GLN A 21 4.56 7.90 -14.58
CA GLN A 21 4.09 6.78 -13.77
C GLN A 21 3.65 7.23 -12.38
N PHE A 22 4.38 8.17 -11.76
CA PHE A 22 4.16 8.62 -10.39
C PHE A 22 3.94 10.13 -10.29
N LYS A 23 3.02 10.53 -9.41
CA LYS A 23 2.84 11.92 -9.00
C LYS A 23 2.96 12.00 -7.48
N ILE A 24 3.88 12.84 -7.00
CA ILE A 24 4.21 12.98 -5.58
C ILE A 24 3.70 14.31 -5.07
N VAL A 25 2.69 14.27 -4.22
CA VAL A 25 2.11 15.48 -3.62
C VAL A 25 2.92 15.89 -2.38
N GLN A 26 3.25 17.16 -2.25
CA GLN A 26 4.01 17.69 -1.11
C GLN A 26 3.65 19.13 -0.76
N ILE A 27 3.85 19.49 0.52
CA ILE A 27 3.82 20.89 0.95
C ILE A 27 5.21 21.50 0.72
N ILE A 28 5.23 22.65 0.07
CA ILE A 28 6.44 23.43 -0.19
C ILE A 28 6.44 24.73 0.64
N PRO A 29 7.61 25.34 0.89
CA PRO A 29 7.70 26.63 1.55
C PRO A 29 6.91 27.72 0.82
N SER A 30 6.32 28.64 1.55
CA SER A 30 5.69 29.85 0.99
C SER A 30 6.79 30.88 0.76
N ILE A 31 7.29 30.94 -0.47
CA ILE A 31 8.21 31.98 -0.93
C ILE A 31 7.59 32.72 -2.12
N GLU A 32 7.94 33.99 -2.28
CA GLU A 32 7.35 34.85 -3.31
C GLU A 32 7.45 34.26 -4.73
N GLU A 33 8.58 33.60 -5.03
CA GLU A 33 8.80 32.95 -6.31
C GLU A 33 7.73 31.86 -6.60
N TYR A 34 7.30 31.10 -5.60
CA TYR A 34 6.31 30.04 -5.74
C TYR A 34 4.89 30.58 -5.76
N GLU A 35 4.60 31.61 -4.95
CA GLU A 35 3.28 32.22 -4.92
C GLU A 35 2.89 32.87 -6.24
N ASN A 36 3.87 33.40 -7.00
CA ASN A 36 3.67 34.00 -8.32
C ASN A 36 3.46 33.00 -9.45
N ARG A 37 3.77 31.69 -9.26
CA ARG A 37 3.60 30.64 -10.27
C ARG A 37 2.22 29.96 -10.25
N GLY A 38 1.38 30.29 -9.27
CA GLY A 38 0.04 29.73 -9.11
C GLY A 38 -0.10 28.81 -7.90
N PRO A 39 -1.29 28.19 -7.70
CA PRO A 39 -1.59 27.41 -6.50
C PRO A 39 -0.82 26.08 -6.45
N PHE A 40 -0.47 25.50 -7.58
CA PHE A 40 0.26 24.26 -7.70
C PHE A 40 1.52 24.43 -8.54
N ILE A 41 2.64 23.94 -8.03
CA ILE A 41 3.92 23.94 -8.70
C ILE A 41 4.25 22.52 -9.13
N VAL A 42 4.44 22.35 -10.42
CA VAL A 42 4.73 21.04 -11.01
C VAL A 42 6.18 21.02 -11.45
N HIS A 43 6.91 19.99 -11.00
CA HIS A 43 8.32 19.79 -11.31
C HIS A 43 8.57 18.33 -11.69
N THR A 44 9.23 18.07 -12.80
CA THR A 44 9.65 16.72 -13.22
C THR A 44 10.92 16.36 -12.45
N SER A 45 10.81 15.43 -11.50
CA SER A 45 11.94 14.98 -10.68
C SER A 45 12.72 13.82 -11.31
N SER A 46 12.05 13.03 -12.15
CA SER A 46 12.67 11.97 -12.97
C SER A 46 11.83 11.74 -14.24
N SER A 47 12.29 10.82 -15.12
CA SER A 47 11.55 10.48 -16.35
C SER A 47 10.16 9.91 -16.08
N ASP A 48 9.92 9.36 -14.91
CA ASP A 48 8.67 8.68 -14.52
C ASP A 48 7.94 9.35 -13.36
N THR A 49 8.50 10.41 -12.77
CA THR A 49 7.98 11.03 -11.54
C THR A 49 7.81 12.54 -11.68
N LEU A 50 6.62 12.99 -11.30
CA LEU A 50 6.23 14.40 -11.23
C LEU A 50 5.97 14.82 -9.79
N ASP A 51 6.70 15.78 -9.28
CA ASP A 51 6.47 16.39 -7.99
C ASP A 51 5.42 17.51 -8.11
N ILE A 52 4.39 17.46 -7.28
CA ILE A 52 3.32 18.44 -7.22
C ILE A 52 3.40 19.15 -5.86
N GLY A 53 3.95 20.35 -5.88
CA GLY A 53 4.08 21.20 -4.72
C GLY A 53 2.88 22.11 -4.54
N MET A 54 2.40 22.26 -3.30
CA MET A 54 1.46 23.31 -2.91
C MET A 54 1.94 23.99 -1.62
N THR A 55 1.71 25.29 -1.49
CA THR A 55 2.02 25.99 -0.24
C THR A 55 1.02 25.62 0.87
N LYS A 56 1.39 25.84 2.12
CA LYS A 56 0.45 25.67 3.25
C LYS A 56 -0.80 26.55 3.08
N LYS A 57 -0.66 27.72 2.48
CA LYS A 57 -1.78 28.63 2.17
C LYS A 57 -2.75 27.98 1.19
N THR A 58 -2.25 27.43 0.08
CA THR A 58 -3.06 26.71 -0.91
C THR A 58 -3.76 25.50 -0.28
N TYR A 59 -3.04 24.72 0.53
CA TYR A 59 -3.62 23.58 1.26
C TYR A 59 -4.79 23.99 2.16
N LEU A 60 -4.65 25.10 2.91
CA LEU A 60 -5.73 25.64 3.72
C LEU A 60 -6.89 26.20 2.87
N GLN A 61 -6.61 26.77 1.71
CA GLN A 61 -7.66 27.26 0.81
C GLN A 61 -8.50 26.11 0.22
N ILE A 62 -7.89 24.96 -0.10
CA ILE A 62 -8.62 23.74 -0.49
C ILE A 62 -9.60 23.34 0.64
N PHE A 63 -9.14 23.33 1.89
CA PHE A 63 -10.02 23.07 3.02
C PHE A 63 -11.16 24.10 3.12
N ILE A 64 -10.86 25.39 2.98
CA ILE A 64 -11.85 26.47 3.07
C ILE A 64 -12.91 26.33 1.96
N GLU A 65 -12.53 26.05 0.72
CA GLU A 65 -13.46 25.80 -0.38
C GLU A 65 -14.42 24.64 -0.05
N ALA A 66 -13.87 23.49 0.35
CA ALA A 66 -14.61 22.31 0.71
C ALA A 66 -15.56 22.56 1.90
N HIS A 67 -15.04 23.21 2.96
CA HIS A 67 -15.76 23.52 4.18
C HIS A 67 -16.91 24.52 3.96
N THR A 68 -16.67 25.53 3.15
CA THR A 68 -17.67 26.54 2.78
C THR A 68 -18.80 25.89 2.01
N TYR A 69 -18.51 25.01 1.04
CA TYR A 69 -19.53 24.29 0.29
C TYR A 69 -20.33 23.33 1.20
N TRP A 70 -19.67 22.64 2.12
CA TRP A 70 -20.31 21.77 3.11
C TRP A 70 -21.35 22.54 3.93
N HIS A 71 -20.96 23.67 4.50
CA HIS A 71 -21.83 24.46 5.40
C HIS A 71 -22.98 25.17 4.70
N HIS A 72 -22.78 25.61 3.46
CA HIS A 72 -23.80 26.39 2.75
C HIS A 72 -24.70 25.55 1.83
N VAL A 73 -24.27 24.37 1.44
CA VAL A 73 -25.01 23.52 0.48
C VAL A 73 -25.34 22.15 1.07
N ILE A 74 -24.34 21.38 1.50
CA ILE A 74 -24.54 19.99 1.90
C ILE A 74 -25.32 19.90 3.20
N LEU A 75 -24.92 20.63 4.22
CA LEU A 75 -25.52 20.57 5.54
C LEU A 75 -26.98 21.09 5.57
N PRO A 76 -27.31 22.28 5.03
CA PRO A 76 -28.67 22.79 5.03
C PRO A 76 -29.64 21.92 4.24
N LYS A 77 -29.22 21.35 3.12
CA LYS A 77 -30.01 20.44 2.28
C LYS A 77 -30.03 19.01 2.81
N LYS A 78 -29.27 18.70 3.89
CA LYS A 78 -29.12 17.36 4.48
C LYS A 78 -28.67 16.30 3.45
N LEU A 79 -27.81 16.67 2.49
CA LEU A 79 -27.38 15.80 1.40
C LEU A 79 -26.52 14.62 1.87
N HIS A 80 -25.99 14.68 3.08
CA HIS A 80 -25.26 13.58 3.74
C HIS A 80 -26.19 12.46 4.26
N SER A 81 -27.53 12.65 4.17
CA SER A 81 -28.52 11.65 4.57
C SER A 81 -28.84 10.72 3.39
N GLU A 82 -29.17 9.48 3.72
CA GLU A 82 -29.42 8.41 2.75
C GLU A 82 -30.54 8.76 1.76
N GLY A 83 -30.35 8.42 0.49
CA GLY A 83 -31.32 8.64 -0.59
C GLY A 83 -31.42 10.07 -1.13
N LYS A 84 -30.72 11.05 -0.53
CA LYS A 84 -30.83 12.46 -0.95
C LYS A 84 -30.04 12.80 -2.21
N LEU A 85 -29.13 11.94 -2.66
CA LEU A 85 -28.31 12.18 -3.85
C LEU A 85 -28.99 11.78 -5.16
N LYS A 86 -29.98 10.88 -5.13
CA LYS A 86 -30.61 10.29 -6.32
C LYS A 86 -31.25 11.32 -7.26
N ASP A 87 -31.88 12.33 -6.69
CA ASP A 87 -32.63 13.34 -7.45
C ASP A 87 -31.74 14.51 -7.92
N LEU A 88 -30.45 14.52 -7.57
CA LEU A 88 -29.54 15.57 -7.97
C LEU A 88 -29.10 15.42 -9.42
N SER A 89 -28.87 16.54 -10.08
CA SER A 89 -28.25 16.58 -11.39
C SER A 89 -26.77 16.11 -11.32
N THR A 90 -26.23 15.63 -12.44
CA THR A 90 -24.83 15.27 -12.55
C THR A 90 -23.89 16.41 -12.12
N SER A 91 -24.20 17.67 -12.49
CA SER A 91 -23.42 18.84 -12.09
C SER A 91 -23.42 19.05 -10.56
N GLU A 92 -24.57 18.87 -9.87
CA GLU A 92 -24.64 18.98 -8.41
C GLU A 92 -23.87 17.85 -7.73
N LEU A 93 -23.91 16.62 -8.28
CA LEU A 93 -23.11 15.50 -7.79
C LEU A 93 -21.62 15.77 -7.92
N TYR A 94 -21.15 16.33 -9.05
CA TYR A 94 -19.74 16.70 -9.20
C TYR A 94 -19.33 17.80 -8.21
N ASP A 95 -20.15 18.76 -7.90
CA ASP A 95 -19.82 19.77 -6.90
C ASP A 95 -19.70 19.14 -5.49
N ILE A 96 -20.58 18.18 -5.14
CA ILE A 96 -20.46 17.41 -3.89
C ILE A 96 -19.17 16.58 -3.90
N TYR A 97 -18.89 15.90 -5.02
CA TYR A 97 -17.68 15.12 -5.24
C TYR A 97 -16.42 15.95 -4.99
N PHE A 98 -16.27 17.11 -5.63
CA PHE A 98 -15.11 17.97 -5.46
C PHE A 98 -15.00 18.56 -4.04
N SER A 99 -16.14 18.88 -3.40
CA SER A 99 -16.14 19.31 -2.00
C SER A 99 -15.62 18.21 -1.08
N THR A 100 -16.13 16.98 -1.21
CA THR A 100 -15.69 15.84 -0.39
C THR A 100 -14.26 15.43 -0.71
N LEU A 101 -13.81 15.55 -1.95
CA LEU A 101 -12.43 15.35 -2.38
C LEU A 101 -11.48 16.34 -1.67
N GLY A 102 -11.82 17.64 -1.59
CA GLY A 102 -11.03 18.62 -0.86
C GLY A 102 -10.87 18.26 0.63
N TYR A 103 -11.90 17.65 1.22
CA TYR A 103 -11.79 17.10 2.57
C TYR A 103 -10.91 15.85 2.64
N LEU A 104 -10.95 14.93 1.67
CA LEU A 104 -10.06 13.77 1.63
C LEU A 104 -8.58 14.19 1.64
N VAL A 105 -8.26 15.28 0.96
CA VAL A 105 -6.91 15.86 0.96
C VAL A 105 -6.54 16.46 2.32
N THR A 106 -7.48 17.09 3.00
CA THR A 106 -7.18 17.93 4.18
C THR A 106 -7.59 17.31 5.52
N THR A 107 -8.65 16.52 5.56
CA THR A 107 -9.23 15.90 6.77
C THR A 107 -9.74 14.47 6.50
N ASN A 108 -8.88 13.64 5.97
CA ASN A 108 -9.15 12.32 5.39
C ASN A 108 -9.76 11.25 6.32
N GLU A 109 -9.78 11.46 7.64
CA GLU A 109 -10.32 10.51 8.63
C GLU A 109 -11.75 10.84 9.08
N ASN A 110 -12.46 11.73 8.38
CA ASN A 110 -13.85 12.05 8.69
C ASN A 110 -14.80 11.06 7.98
N HIS A 111 -15.29 10.06 8.70
CA HIS A 111 -16.13 9.00 8.17
C HIS A 111 -17.43 9.48 7.49
N THR A 112 -18.05 10.57 7.98
CA THR A 112 -19.26 11.13 7.37
C THR A 112 -18.97 11.66 5.97
N ILE A 113 -17.85 12.34 5.81
CA ILE A 113 -17.42 12.89 4.52
C ILE A 113 -17.04 11.79 3.56
N VAL A 114 -16.26 10.79 4.04
CA VAL A 114 -15.86 9.64 3.22
C VAL A 114 -17.07 8.85 2.74
N ARG A 115 -18.05 8.62 3.63
CA ARG A 115 -19.31 7.95 3.23
C ARG A 115 -20.08 8.76 2.19
N LEU A 116 -20.19 10.07 2.36
CA LEU A 116 -20.83 10.92 1.36
C LEU A 116 -20.10 10.89 0.01
N HIS A 117 -18.76 10.93 0.05
CA HIS A 117 -17.95 10.81 -1.15
C HIS A 117 -18.21 9.50 -1.88
N GLU A 118 -18.19 8.37 -1.16
CA GLU A 118 -18.50 7.06 -1.71
C GLU A 118 -19.93 6.99 -2.32
N LEU A 119 -20.94 7.51 -1.61
CA LEU A 119 -22.31 7.54 -2.13
C LEU A 119 -22.41 8.41 -3.39
N CYS A 120 -21.70 9.52 -3.43
CA CYS A 120 -21.66 10.39 -4.60
C CYS A 120 -21.03 9.70 -5.83
N LEU A 121 -19.94 8.95 -5.61
CA LEU A 121 -19.32 8.14 -6.67
C LEU A 121 -20.29 7.09 -7.22
N LEU A 122 -21.04 6.41 -6.34
CA LEU A 122 -22.03 5.41 -6.76
C LEU A 122 -23.15 6.02 -7.60
N GLU A 123 -23.68 7.17 -7.20
CA GLU A 123 -24.72 7.87 -7.96
C GLU A 123 -24.21 8.37 -9.32
N LEU A 124 -22.94 8.82 -9.40
CA LEU A 124 -22.30 9.20 -10.66
C LEU A 124 -22.11 7.99 -11.57
N GLU A 125 -21.69 6.84 -11.02
CA GLU A 125 -21.52 5.58 -11.76
C GLU A 125 -22.88 5.11 -12.33
N GLU A 126 -23.95 5.14 -11.53
CA GLU A 126 -25.31 4.77 -11.98
C GLU A 126 -25.82 5.67 -13.12
N LYS A 127 -25.49 6.94 -13.12
CA LYS A 127 -25.84 7.89 -14.18
C LYS A 127 -25.04 7.69 -15.46
N ARG A 128 -24.14 6.70 -15.49
CA ARG A 128 -23.27 6.36 -16.63
C ARG A 128 -22.45 7.55 -17.14
N ASP A 129 -22.11 8.43 -16.26
CA ASP A 129 -21.19 9.50 -16.61
C ASP A 129 -19.78 8.91 -16.54
N VAL A 130 -19.01 9.04 -17.58
CA VAL A 130 -17.58 8.73 -17.76
C VAL A 130 -17.01 7.69 -16.77
N PRO A 131 -15.90 7.01 -16.99
CA PRO A 131 -15.34 6.03 -16.05
C PRO A 131 -14.87 6.71 -14.74
N ILE A 132 -15.84 7.24 -13.97
CA ILE A 132 -15.59 7.99 -12.72
C ILE A 132 -14.77 7.16 -11.73
N LEU A 133 -15.01 5.86 -11.62
CA LEU A 133 -14.26 4.99 -10.73
C LEU A 133 -12.81 4.83 -11.14
N GLU A 134 -12.50 4.80 -12.45
CA GLU A 134 -11.10 4.79 -12.91
C GLU A 134 -10.39 6.10 -12.57
N SER A 135 -11.07 7.22 -12.81
CA SER A 135 -10.56 8.56 -12.47
C SER A 135 -10.29 8.66 -10.98
N GLU A 136 -11.23 8.20 -10.15
CA GLU A 136 -11.10 8.20 -8.70
C GLU A 136 -9.97 7.28 -8.24
N LEU A 137 -9.84 6.07 -8.78
CA LEU A 137 -8.74 5.17 -8.43
C LEU A 137 -7.38 5.80 -8.76
N LYS A 138 -7.29 6.49 -9.90
CA LYS A 138 -6.10 7.26 -10.30
C LYS A 138 -5.83 8.39 -9.31
N PHE A 139 -6.84 9.16 -8.95
CA PHE A 139 -6.71 10.26 -7.99
C PHE A 139 -6.23 9.77 -6.62
N LEU A 140 -6.92 8.80 -6.03
CA LEU A 140 -6.61 8.30 -4.68
C LEU A 140 -5.23 7.65 -4.62
N THR A 141 -4.84 6.88 -5.65
CA THR A 141 -3.52 6.24 -5.68
C THR A 141 -2.39 7.24 -5.90
N CYS A 142 -2.63 8.37 -6.58
CA CYS A 142 -1.69 9.50 -6.59
C CYS A 142 -1.65 10.21 -5.23
N LEU A 143 -2.79 10.34 -4.56
CA LEU A 143 -2.87 11.01 -3.27
C LEU A 143 -2.11 10.26 -2.17
N VAL A 144 -2.15 8.91 -2.13
CA VAL A 144 -1.36 8.13 -1.18
C VAL A 144 0.14 8.12 -1.51
N ASN A 145 0.55 8.51 -2.71
CA ASN A 145 1.94 8.79 -3.07
C ASN A 145 2.35 10.20 -2.68
N SER A 146 2.02 10.60 -1.45
CA SER A 146 2.29 11.92 -0.90
C SER A 146 3.42 11.89 0.12
N LYS A 147 4.25 12.94 0.15
CA LYS A 147 5.19 13.19 1.25
C LYS A 147 4.46 13.62 2.53
N LEU A 148 3.16 13.88 2.47
CA LEU A 148 2.32 14.16 3.63
C LEU A 148 1.95 12.85 4.34
N LYS A 149 2.68 12.55 5.43
CA LYS A 149 2.50 11.32 6.23
C LYS A 149 1.04 11.04 6.58
N ARG A 150 0.25 12.07 6.89
CA ARG A 150 -1.16 11.93 7.25
C ARG A 150 -2.01 11.37 6.11
N ILE A 151 -1.71 11.74 4.86
CA ILE A 151 -2.41 11.26 3.68
C ILE A 151 -1.89 9.88 3.28
N ASN A 152 -0.59 9.74 3.14
CA ASN A 152 0.06 8.50 2.76
C ASN A 152 -0.30 7.32 3.70
N LYS A 153 -0.40 7.59 5.02
CA LYS A 153 -0.76 6.60 6.04
C LYS A 153 -2.24 6.68 6.47
N SER A 154 -3.15 7.11 5.60
CA SER A 154 -4.57 7.14 5.90
C SER A 154 -5.22 5.77 5.75
N ALA A 155 -5.74 5.22 6.84
CA ALA A 155 -6.52 3.98 6.82
C ALA A 155 -7.73 4.08 5.89
N THR A 156 -8.41 5.21 5.95
CA THR A 156 -9.66 5.49 5.25
C THR A 156 -9.44 5.57 3.74
N ILE A 157 -8.39 6.26 3.29
CA ILE A 157 -8.07 6.35 1.85
C ILE A 157 -7.66 4.97 1.30
N TRP A 158 -6.82 4.21 2.01
CA TRP A 158 -6.44 2.87 1.59
C TRP A 158 -7.63 1.91 1.51
N PHE A 159 -8.60 2.04 2.43
CA PHE A 159 -9.83 1.25 2.38
C PHE A 159 -10.73 1.64 1.20
N LEU A 160 -10.84 2.94 0.88
CA LEU A 160 -11.58 3.42 -0.29
C LEU A 160 -10.94 2.94 -1.59
N ILE A 161 -9.60 3.00 -1.71
CA ILE A 161 -8.85 2.42 -2.84
C ILE A 161 -9.22 0.96 -3.03
N LYS A 162 -9.24 0.16 -1.95
CA LYS A 162 -9.61 -1.25 -2.01
C LYS A 162 -11.01 -1.47 -2.56
N LYS A 163 -12.00 -0.71 -2.08
CA LYS A 163 -13.40 -0.80 -2.53
C LYS A 163 -13.53 -0.48 -4.02
N ILE A 164 -12.89 0.58 -4.48
CA ILE A 164 -12.95 0.99 -5.89
C ILE A 164 -12.22 -0.01 -6.77
N ALA A 165 -11.04 -0.46 -6.36
CA ALA A 165 -10.27 -1.47 -7.09
C ALA A 165 -11.09 -2.77 -7.29
N LEU A 166 -11.79 -3.24 -6.24
CA LEU A 166 -12.65 -4.41 -6.35
C LEU A 166 -13.78 -4.22 -7.38
N ARG A 167 -14.43 -3.06 -7.40
CA ARG A 167 -15.49 -2.77 -8.37
C ARG A 167 -14.96 -2.76 -9.80
N LEU A 168 -13.83 -2.13 -10.04
CA LEU A 168 -13.21 -2.05 -11.37
C LEU A 168 -12.69 -3.39 -11.87
N ILE A 169 -12.02 -4.16 -11.02
CA ILE A 169 -11.45 -5.47 -11.38
C ILE A 169 -12.53 -6.46 -11.82
N PHE A 170 -13.72 -6.40 -11.23
CA PHE A 170 -14.83 -7.29 -11.59
C PHE A 170 -15.74 -6.74 -12.69
N SER A 171 -15.67 -5.46 -13.02
CA SER A 171 -16.49 -4.86 -14.07
C SER A 171 -15.89 -5.00 -15.46
N ASP A 172 -14.58 -4.91 -15.60
CA ASP A 172 -13.85 -4.96 -16.87
C ASP A 172 -12.64 -5.88 -16.80
N LEU A 173 -12.76 -7.08 -17.38
CA LEU A 173 -11.69 -8.08 -17.42
C LEU A 173 -10.54 -7.68 -18.35
N THR A 174 -10.76 -6.77 -19.31
CA THR A 174 -9.75 -6.40 -20.31
C THR A 174 -8.66 -5.50 -19.73
N ASN A 175 -9.00 -4.66 -18.77
CA ASN A 175 -8.08 -3.71 -18.14
C ASN A 175 -7.52 -4.17 -16.79
N THR A 176 -7.94 -5.34 -16.31
CA THR A 176 -7.57 -5.85 -14.98
C THR A 176 -6.06 -5.88 -14.74
N GLN A 177 -5.29 -6.34 -15.72
CA GLN A 177 -3.84 -6.43 -15.59
C GLN A 177 -3.17 -5.05 -15.45
N THR A 178 -3.58 -4.09 -16.27
CA THR A 178 -3.03 -2.73 -16.24
C THR A 178 -3.33 -2.03 -14.92
N GLN A 179 -4.58 -2.16 -14.44
CA GLN A 179 -5.02 -1.60 -13.17
C GLN A 179 -4.29 -2.26 -11.99
N TYR A 180 -4.12 -3.59 -12.05
CA TYR A 180 -3.41 -4.30 -11.00
C TYR A 180 -1.93 -3.90 -10.93
N LYS A 181 -1.26 -3.80 -12.07
CA LYS A 181 0.12 -3.32 -12.15
C LYS A 181 0.25 -1.92 -11.56
N MET A 182 -0.66 -1.01 -11.93
CA MET A 182 -0.69 0.34 -11.37
C MET A 182 -0.84 0.33 -9.85
N LEU A 183 -1.74 -0.50 -9.31
CA LEU A 183 -1.93 -0.64 -7.85
C LEU A 183 -0.66 -1.13 -7.15
N VAL A 184 0.00 -2.14 -7.70
CA VAL A 184 1.27 -2.67 -7.18
C VAL A 184 2.33 -1.57 -7.15
N ASP A 185 2.58 -0.92 -8.28
CA ASP A 185 3.63 0.10 -8.42
C ASP A 185 3.41 1.27 -7.46
N ARG A 186 2.18 1.76 -7.35
CA ARG A 186 1.85 2.89 -6.46
C ARG A 186 1.85 2.51 -4.99
N THR A 187 1.53 1.26 -4.67
CA THR A 187 1.64 0.76 -3.30
C THR A 187 3.11 0.72 -2.86
N PHE A 188 4.00 0.21 -3.72
CA PHE A 188 5.43 0.22 -3.42
C PHE A 188 5.99 1.64 -3.35
N LYS A 189 5.56 2.55 -4.24
CA LYS A 189 5.96 3.96 -4.14
C LYS A 189 5.52 4.60 -2.82
N SER A 190 4.34 4.27 -2.33
CA SER A 190 3.88 4.73 -1.02
C SER A 190 4.71 4.15 0.14
N ILE A 191 5.14 2.88 0.05
CA ILE A 191 6.04 2.23 1.02
C ILE A 191 7.43 2.87 0.98
N GLU A 192 7.96 3.17 -0.21
CA GLU A 192 9.25 3.85 -0.41
C GLU A 192 9.29 5.21 0.29
N LEU A 193 8.24 6.01 0.12
CA LEU A 193 8.15 7.38 0.64
C LEU A 193 8.09 7.46 2.18
N HIS A 194 7.58 6.43 2.86
CA HIS A 194 7.42 6.46 4.31
C HIS A 194 7.76 5.13 4.97
N PHE A 195 8.79 5.13 5.80
CA PHE A 195 9.17 3.99 6.64
C PHE A 195 8.00 3.50 7.51
N ALA A 196 7.87 2.19 7.68
CA ALA A 196 6.82 1.53 8.45
C ALA A 196 5.39 1.99 8.06
N ASN A 197 5.09 1.94 6.77
CA ASN A 197 3.75 2.24 6.26
C ASN A 197 2.85 1.01 6.38
N TYR A 198 2.28 0.83 7.57
CA TYR A 198 1.41 -0.30 7.88
C TYR A 198 0.23 -0.45 6.90
N TYR A 199 -0.42 0.65 6.51
CA TYR A 199 -1.62 0.60 5.66
C TYR A 199 -1.28 0.23 4.21
N ALA A 200 -0.21 0.79 3.64
CA ALA A 200 0.27 0.38 2.33
C ALA A 200 0.73 -1.09 2.33
N SER A 201 1.44 -1.52 3.36
CA SER A 201 1.86 -2.92 3.52
C SER A 201 0.67 -3.86 3.74
N SER A 202 -0.37 -3.42 4.45
CA SER A 202 -1.61 -4.20 4.61
C SER A 202 -2.36 -4.34 3.28
N PHE A 203 -2.40 -3.27 2.49
CA PHE A 203 -2.96 -3.31 1.14
C PHE A 203 -2.14 -4.20 0.20
N LEU A 204 -0.81 -4.18 0.29
CA LEU A 204 0.07 -5.07 -0.47
C LEU A 204 -0.20 -6.54 -0.12
N LYS A 205 -0.33 -6.88 1.16
CA LYS A 205 -0.71 -8.25 1.60
C LYS A 205 -2.07 -8.67 1.04
N TRP A 206 -3.01 -7.75 1.00
CA TRP A 206 -4.31 -7.98 0.38
C TRP A 206 -4.17 -8.24 -1.13
N LEU A 207 -3.38 -7.44 -1.87
CA LEU A 207 -3.09 -7.67 -3.29
C LEU A 207 -2.46 -9.04 -3.53
N ILE A 208 -1.47 -9.45 -2.73
CA ILE A 208 -0.80 -10.75 -2.83
C ILE A 208 -1.81 -11.88 -2.69
N ARG A 209 -2.66 -11.86 -1.67
CA ARG A 209 -3.69 -12.88 -1.43
C ARG A 209 -4.74 -12.89 -2.53
N TYR A 210 -5.20 -11.71 -2.93
CA TYR A 210 -6.19 -11.55 -3.99
C TYR A 210 -5.70 -12.13 -5.32
N ASN A 211 -4.45 -11.87 -5.68
CA ASN A 211 -3.83 -12.41 -6.88
C ASN A 211 -3.76 -13.94 -6.87
N TYR A 212 -3.52 -14.52 -5.69
CA TYR A 212 -3.41 -15.96 -5.54
C TYR A 212 -4.76 -16.68 -5.61
N LEU A 213 -5.84 -16.02 -5.21
CA LEU A 213 -7.18 -16.57 -5.30
C LEU A 213 -7.67 -16.51 -6.74
N SER A 214 -7.44 -17.57 -7.48
CA SER A 214 -7.95 -17.70 -8.85
C SER A 214 -9.44 -18.00 -8.80
N SER A 215 -10.27 -17.06 -9.26
CA SER A 215 -11.71 -17.27 -9.47
C SER A 215 -12.02 -18.02 -10.78
N GLY A 216 -11.02 -18.53 -11.48
CA GLY A 216 -11.15 -19.08 -12.83
C GLY A 216 -11.47 -18.02 -13.91
N GLN A 217 -11.80 -16.81 -13.50
CA GLN A 217 -12.18 -15.69 -14.39
C GLN A 217 -11.10 -14.59 -14.48
N VAL A 218 -10.18 -14.53 -13.52
CA VAL A 218 -9.11 -13.50 -13.49
C VAL A 218 -7.76 -14.21 -13.47
N HIS A 219 -7.17 -14.40 -14.63
CA HIS A 219 -5.77 -14.79 -14.75
C HIS A 219 -4.90 -13.55 -14.61
N ILE A 220 -4.43 -13.29 -13.40
CA ILE A 220 -3.38 -12.31 -13.21
C ILE A 220 -2.07 -12.99 -13.57
N LEU A 221 -1.37 -12.37 -14.51
CA LEU A 221 -0.22 -13.00 -15.16
C LEU A 221 0.94 -13.20 -14.18
N GLN A 222 1.74 -14.23 -14.43
CA GLN A 222 3.00 -14.52 -13.76
C GLN A 222 3.92 -13.28 -13.67
N ASP A 223 3.87 -12.42 -14.67
CA ASP A 223 4.64 -11.17 -14.70
C ASP A 223 4.36 -10.23 -13.52
N ILE A 224 3.10 -10.17 -13.05
CA ILE A 224 2.76 -9.34 -11.88
C ILE A 224 3.32 -9.97 -10.60
N GLN A 225 3.28 -11.29 -10.47
CA GLN A 225 3.87 -11.98 -9.32
C GLN A 225 5.39 -11.76 -9.26
N ASN A 226 6.07 -11.91 -10.39
CA ASN A 226 7.49 -11.65 -10.52
C ASN A 226 7.84 -10.20 -10.19
N ARG A 227 6.98 -9.26 -10.63
CA ARG A 227 7.13 -7.84 -10.29
C ARG A 227 6.96 -7.58 -8.80
N ILE A 228 5.92 -8.13 -8.16
CA ILE A 228 5.73 -8.02 -6.71
C ILE A 228 6.96 -8.54 -5.97
N LEU A 229 7.46 -9.72 -6.34
CA LEU A 229 8.64 -10.32 -5.71
C LEU A 229 9.88 -9.44 -5.89
N GLY A 230 10.15 -8.96 -7.10
CA GLY A 230 11.30 -8.10 -7.37
C GLY A 230 11.28 -6.82 -6.51
N LEU A 231 10.13 -6.14 -6.46
CA LEU A 231 9.95 -4.93 -5.65
C LEU A 231 10.00 -5.23 -4.14
N LEU A 232 9.47 -6.39 -3.68
CA LEU A 232 9.60 -6.81 -2.28
C LEU A 232 11.06 -6.98 -1.88
N ILE A 233 11.86 -7.65 -2.71
CA ILE A 233 13.28 -7.86 -2.43
C ILE A 233 14.02 -6.52 -2.38
N GLU A 234 13.84 -5.66 -3.38
CA GLU A 234 14.49 -4.36 -3.47
C GLU A 234 14.18 -3.49 -2.23
N GLU A 235 12.91 -3.32 -1.90
CA GLU A 235 12.50 -2.50 -0.76
C GLU A 235 12.90 -3.13 0.59
N ALA A 236 12.78 -4.45 0.74
CA ALA A 236 13.16 -5.15 1.95
C ALA A 236 14.68 -5.05 2.22
N HIS A 237 15.50 -5.12 1.18
CA HIS A 237 16.95 -4.92 1.28
C HIS A 237 17.30 -3.49 1.72
N SER A 238 16.54 -2.50 1.29
CA SER A 238 16.77 -1.10 1.68
C SER A 238 16.28 -0.77 3.10
N LYS A 239 15.35 -1.57 3.67
CA LYS A 239 14.61 -1.29 4.91
C LYS A 239 14.59 -2.48 5.86
N LEU A 240 15.77 -2.95 6.29
CA LEU A 240 15.92 -4.16 7.13
C LEU A 240 15.06 -4.17 8.40
N SER A 241 14.83 -3.02 9.03
CA SER A 241 14.05 -2.89 10.26
C SER A 241 12.56 -2.59 10.04
N ASP A 242 12.08 -2.52 8.79
CA ASP A 242 10.67 -2.28 8.51
C ASP A 242 9.85 -3.57 8.66
N PHE A 243 9.32 -3.77 9.86
CA PHE A 243 8.48 -4.93 10.18
C PHE A 243 7.28 -5.07 9.23
N SER A 244 6.64 -3.96 8.84
CA SER A 244 5.44 -4.00 8.00
C SER A 244 5.75 -4.55 6.61
N LEU A 245 6.89 -4.15 6.05
CA LEU A 245 7.36 -4.60 4.75
C LEU A 245 7.78 -6.07 4.78
N TRP A 246 8.59 -6.47 5.77
CA TRP A 246 9.00 -7.86 5.95
C TRP A 246 7.81 -8.79 6.24
N SER A 247 6.77 -8.31 6.93
CA SER A 247 5.50 -9.04 7.08
C SER A 247 4.76 -9.22 5.76
N SER A 248 4.93 -8.30 4.80
CA SER A 248 4.38 -8.47 3.44
C SER A 248 5.17 -9.52 2.66
N PHE A 249 6.49 -9.57 2.84
CA PHE A 249 7.34 -10.60 2.26
C PHE A 249 7.00 -11.99 2.84
N GLU A 250 6.83 -12.09 4.15
CA GLU A 250 6.34 -13.32 4.80
C GLU A 250 5.00 -13.77 4.20
N THR A 251 4.05 -12.85 4.01
CA THR A 251 2.76 -13.16 3.38
C THR A 251 2.93 -13.70 1.96
N TYR A 252 3.83 -13.10 1.16
CA TYR A 252 4.14 -13.59 -0.18
C TYR A 252 4.62 -15.05 -0.12
N LEU A 253 5.59 -15.35 0.74
CA LEU A 253 6.13 -16.71 0.89
C LEU A 253 5.07 -17.71 1.39
N ARG A 254 4.21 -17.30 2.33
CA ARG A 254 3.12 -18.15 2.85
C ARG A 254 2.11 -18.49 1.78
N VAL A 255 1.65 -17.48 1.04
CA VAL A 255 0.66 -17.63 -0.04
C VAL A 255 1.19 -18.55 -1.14
N HIS A 256 2.39 -18.28 -1.65
CA HIS A 256 2.99 -19.05 -2.74
C HIS A 256 3.48 -20.43 -2.28
N GLY A 257 3.82 -20.59 -1.01
CA GLY A 257 4.18 -21.88 -0.40
C GLY A 257 2.99 -22.74 0.04
N GLY A 258 1.76 -22.28 -0.14
CA GLY A 258 0.55 -23.00 0.25
C GLY A 258 0.38 -23.18 1.76
N VAL A 259 0.93 -22.25 2.56
CA VAL A 259 0.88 -22.29 4.04
C VAL A 259 0.21 -21.07 4.65
N GLU A 260 -0.57 -20.36 3.85
CA GLU A 260 -1.39 -19.25 4.34
C GLU A 260 -2.56 -19.77 5.18
N ASP A 261 -3.00 -18.98 6.14
CA ASP A 261 -4.12 -19.31 7.01
C ASP A 261 -5.44 -19.30 6.21
N ASP A 262 -6.22 -20.36 6.32
CA ASP A 262 -7.54 -20.47 5.68
C ASP A 262 -8.48 -19.34 6.12
N ASN A 263 -8.35 -18.86 7.36
CA ASN A 263 -9.10 -17.71 7.84
C ASN A 263 -8.80 -16.42 7.05
N ALA A 264 -7.54 -16.24 6.59
CA ALA A 264 -7.17 -15.08 5.78
C ALA A 264 -7.90 -15.06 4.43
N TYR A 265 -8.11 -16.23 3.84
CA TYR A 265 -8.89 -16.39 2.61
C TYR A 265 -10.39 -16.23 2.85
N THR A 266 -10.91 -16.76 3.95
CA THR A 266 -12.32 -16.59 4.33
C THR A 266 -12.66 -15.12 4.51
N TYR A 267 -11.86 -14.37 5.26
CA TYR A 267 -12.05 -12.92 5.42
C TYR A 267 -11.97 -12.16 4.09
N LEU A 268 -11.03 -12.53 3.22
CA LEU A 268 -10.91 -11.92 1.91
C LEU A 268 -12.16 -12.17 1.05
N GLN A 269 -12.66 -13.40 1.05
CA GLN A 269 -13.87 -13.78 0.32
C GLN A 269 -15.10 -13.03 0.83
N GLU A 270 -15.30 -12.98 2.14
CA GLU A 270 -16.39 -12.24 2.77
C GLU A 270 -16.33 -10.74 2.42
N GLU A 271 -15.15 -10.12 2.50
CA GLU A 271 -14.94 -8.72 2.15
C GLU A 271 -15.27 -8.46 0.68
N VAL A 272 -14.76 -9.30 -0.22
CA VAL A 272 -15.02 -9.17 -1.67
C VAL A 272 -16.49 -9.37 -1.98
N SER A 273 -17.13 -10.38 -1.42
CA SER A 273 -18.57 -10.64 -1.61
C SER A 273 -19.41 -9.49 -1.09
N PHE A 274 -19.07 -8.93 0.07
CA PHE A 274 -19.76 -7.78 0.65
C PHE A 274 -19.66 -6.53 -0.24
N ILE A 275 -18.45 -6.21 -0.75
CA ILE A 275 -18.21 -4.99 -1.55
C ILE A 275 -18.84 -5.13 -2.96
N THR A 276 -18.68 -6.29 -3.59
CA THR A 276 -19.10 -6.50 -4.98
C THR A 276 -20.54 -6.98 -5.10
N GLN A 277 -21.16 -7.38 -3.99
CA GLN A 277 -22.48 -8.02 -3.94
C GLN A 277 -22.56 -9.27 -4.83
N ARG A 278 -21.43 -9.97 -4.99
CA ARG A 278 -21.31 -11.19 -5.80
C ARG A 278 -20.86 -12.35 -4.91
N ASP A 279 -21.50 -13.50 -5.06
CA ASP A 279 -21.05 -14.75 -4.45
C ASP A 279 -19.92 -15.33 -5.32
N LEU A 280 -18.70 -15.09 -4.90
CA LEU A 280 -17.50 -15.57 -5.59
C LEU A 280 -17.03 -16.85 -4.91
N ARG A 281 -17.18 -17.98 -5.60
CA ARG A 281 -16.58 -19.23 -5.17
C ARG A 281 -15.13 -19.28 -5.63
N TRP A 282 -14.24 -19.19 -4.67
CA TRP A 282 -12.81 -19.16 -4.90
C TRP A 282 -12.20 -20.53 -4.66
N VAL A 283 -11.41 -20.98 -5.62
CA VAL A 283 -10.61 -22.18 -5.46
C VAL A 283 -9.17 -21.73 -5.23
N PRO A 284 -8.54 -22.09 -4.11
CA PRO A 284 -7.13 -21.80 -3.89
C PRO A 284 -6.31 -22.34 -5.06
N ARG A 285 -5.41 -21.52 -5.58
CA ARG A 285 -4.46 -21.96 -6.59
C ARG A 285 -3.54 -23.03 -5.99
N GLN A 286 -3.08 -23.96 -6.80
CA GLN A 286 -2.03 -24.90 -6.37
C GLN A 286 -0.78 -24.10 -5.98
N PRO A 287 -0.08 -24.49 -4.91
CA PRO A 287 1.18 -23.85 -4.52
C PRO A 287 2.14 -23.78 -5.72
N ASP A 288 2.92 -22.71 -5.77
CA ASP A 288 4.00 -22.59 -6.74
C ASP A 288 5.08 -23.65 -6.50
N ASP A 289 6.10 -23.69 -7.36
CA ASP A 289 7.23 -24.58 -7.17
C ASP A 289 7.92 -24.30 -5.83
N ILE A 290 7.61 -25.15 -4.85
CA ILE A 290 8.17 -25.06 -3.48
C ILE A 290 9.70 -25.09 -3.50
N HIS A 291 10.30 -25.74 -4.51
CA HIS A 291 11.76 -25.76 -4.62
C HIS A 291 12.32 -24.37 -4.93
N SER A 292 11.71 -23.65 -5.87
CA SER A 292 12.09 -22.27 -6.19
C SER A 292 11.91 -21.32 -5.00
N LEU A 293 10.86 -21.49 -4.21
CA LEU A 293 10.66 -20.71 -2.97
C LEU A 293 11.73 -21.02 -1.92
N LEU A 294 12.14 -22.27 -1.78
CA LEU A 294 13.22 -22.67 -0.88
C LEU A 294 14.55 -22.05 -1.30
N VAL A 295 14.86 -22.06 -2.58
CA VAL A 295 16.06 -21.40 -3.13
C VAL A 295 16.02 -19.89 -2.82
N LEU A 296 14.86 -19.25 -3.05
CA LEU A 296 14.67 -17.83 -2.71
C LEU A 296 14.94 -17.54 -1.23
N ILE A 297 14.36 -18.34 -0.32
CA ILE A 297 14.57 -18.16 1.14
C ILE A 297 16.04 -18.35 1.48
N ASP A 298 16.69 -19.37 0.92
CA ASP A 298 18.13 -19.66 1.15
C ASP A 298 19.04 -18.52 0.65
N GLU A 299 18.74 -17.97 -0.52
CA GLU A 299 19.46 -16.82 -1.08
C GLU A 299 19.31 -15.58 -0.20
N GLN A 300 18.09 -15.28 0.27
CA GLN A 300 17.83 -14.13 1.14
C GLN A 300 18.53 -14.28 2.50
N ILE A 301 18.50 -15.46 3.11
CA ILE A 301 19.23 -15.74 4.36
C ILE A 301 20.74 -15.61 4.15
N SER A 302 21.26 -16.15 3.06
CA SER A 302 22.68 -16.06 2.73
C SER A 302 23.13 -14.61 2.49
N TRP A 303 22.25 -13.79 1.88
CA TRP A 303 22.49 -12.36 1.73
C TRP A 303 22.51 -11.62 3.09
N LEU A 304 21.52 -11.88 3.96
CA LEU A 304 21.46 -11.29 5.31
C LEU A 304 22.71 -11.62 6.15
N ILE A 305 23.20 -12.87 6.07
CA ILE A 305 24.42 -13.29 6.75
C ILE A 305 25.64 -12.55 6.18
N ARG A 306 25.74 -12.45 4.86
CA ARG A 306 26.86 -11.77 4.16
C ARG A 306 26.96 -10.29 4.52
N ILE A 307 25.82 -9.59 4.68
CA ILE A 307 25.80 -8.17 5.10
C ILE A 307 25.89 -8.00 6.62
N GLU A 308 26.09 -9.09 7.35
CA GLU A 308 26.14 -9.10 8.82
C GLU A 308 24.90 -8.47 9.49
N CYS A 309 23.71 -8.77 8.95
CA CYS A 309 22.44 -8.21 9.43
C CYS A 309 22.24 -8.51 10.92
N ALA A 310 22.06 -7.45 11.71
CA ALA A 310 21.79 -7.53 13.16
C ALA A 310 20.32 -7.29 13.53
N VAL A 311 19.41 -7.40 12.56
CA VAL A 311 17.96 -7.22 12.74
C VAL A 311 17.28 -8.57 12.64
N VAL A 312 16.44 -8.92 13.64
CA VAL A 312 15.76 -10.22 13.70
C VAL A 312 14.61 -10.35 12.71
N THR A 313 13.93 -9.24 12.42
CA THR A 313 12.71 -9.22 11.60
C THR A 313 12.87 -9.93 10.25
N PRO A 314 13.92 -9.68 9.44
CA PRO A 314 14.14 -10.39 8.19
C PRO A 314 14.21 -11.92 8.37
N PHE A 315 15.02 -12.38 9.32
CA PHE A 315 15.18 -13.81 9.58
C PHE A 315 13.86 -14.46 9.99
N LYS A 316 13.09 -13.80 10.88
CA LYS A 316 11.79 -14.28 11.32
C LYS A 316 10.82 -14.42 10.16
N SER A 317 10.72 -13.40 9.30
CA SER A 317 9.79 -13.39 8.16
C SER A 317 10.15 -14.44 7.09
N LEU A 318 11.41 -14.82 6.96
CA LEU A 318 11.84 -15.89 6.05
C LEU A 318 11.67 -17.28 6.66
N MET A 319 11.93 -17.43 7.97
CA MET A 319 11.91 -18.74 8.65
C MET A 319 10.49 -19.21 8.98
N ASN A 320 9.58 -18.30 9.37
CA ASN A 320 8.21 -18.67 9.76
C ASN A 320 7.45 -19.45 8.65
N PRO A 321 7.46 -19.03 7.37
CA PRO A 321 6.84 -19.81 6.30
C PRO A 321 7.52 -21.17 6.10
N LEU A 322 8.86 -21.21 6.17
CA LEU A 322 9.66 -22.41 5.94
C LEU A 322 9.26 -23.58 6.89
N VAL A 323 8.98 -23.29 8.15
CA VAL A 323 8.59 -24.31 9.14
C VAL A 323 7.33 -25.06 8.70
N ASN A 324 6.36 -24.36 8.11
CA ASN A 324 5.05 -24.90 7.75
C ASN A 324 4.97 -25.45 6.31
N MET A 325 5.95 -25.13 5.46
CA MET A 325 5.96 -25.65 4.08
C MET A 325 6.12 -27.16 4.03
N SER A 326 5.46 -27.82 3.07
CA SER A 326 5.55 -29.26 2.82
C SER A 326 6.86 -29.62 2.09
N ILE A 327 7.99 -29.42 2.78
CA ILE A 327 9.34 -29.69 2.32
C ILE A 327 9.98 -30.77 3.19
N SER A 328 10.91 -31.54 2.64
CA SER A 328 11.66 -32.53 3.43
C SER A 328 12.44 -31.86 4.58
N ASP A 329 12.44 -32.52 5.74
CA ASP A 329 13.15 -32.00 6.92
C ASP A 329 14.64 -31.77 6.66
N SER A 330 15.28 -32.57 5.84
CA SER A 330 16.69 -32.38 5.44
C SER A 330 16.94 -31.02 4.77
N LYS A 331 16.04 -30.58 3.89
CA LYS A 331 16.14 -29.29 3.22
C LYS A 331 15.86 -28.11 4.18
N LYS A 332 14.85 -28.25 5.07
CA LYS A 332 14.60 -27.27 6.13
C LYS A 332 15.84 -27.14 7.04
N GLN A 333 16.40 -28.26 7.48
CA GLN A 333 17.57 -28.28 8.35
C GLN A 333 18.81 -27.64 7.71
N LEU A 334 18.97 -27.74 6.39
CA LEU A 334 20.07 -27.08 5.69
C LEU A 334 19.98 -25.54 5.85
N VAL A 335 18.81 -24.95 5.61
CA VAL A 335 18.59 -23.50 5.74
C VAL A 335 18.70 -23.07 7.22
N MET A 336 18.03 -23.80 8.13
CA MET A 336 18.11 -23.55 9.56
C MET A 336 19.55 -23.67 10.09
N GLY A 337 20.33 -24.59 9.57
CA GLY A 337 21.74 -24.77 9.89
C GLY A 337 22.57 -23.52 9.65
N LYS A 338 22.36 -22.82 8.53
CA LYS A 338 23.04 -21.55 8.23
C LYS A 338 22.75 -20.47 9.28
N VAL A 339 21.48 -20.36 9.70
CA VAL A 339 21.07 -19.38 10.72
C VAL A 339 21.68 -19.73 12.08
N ARG A 340 21.73 -21.02 12.46
CA ARG A 340 22.42 -21.48 13.67
C ARG A 340 23.93 -21.19 13.66
N GLU A 341 24.59 -21.39 12.52
CA GLU A 341 26.02 -21.06 12.39
C GLU A 341 26.26 -19.55 12.50
N TYR A 342 25.39 -18.77 11.89
CA TYR A 342 25.45 -17.31 12.02
C TYR A 342 25.24 -16.88 13.48
N GLN A 343 24.27 -17.45 14.17
CA GLN A 343 24.03 -17.22 15.61
C GLN A 343 25.29 -17.53 16.44
N LYS A 344 25.94 -18.68 16.22
CA LYS A 344 27.21 -19.01 16.90
C LYS A 344 28.31 -17.98 16.62
N THR A 345 28.40 -17.48 15.38
CA THR A 345 29.34 -16.41 15.01
C THR A 345 29.09 -15.13 15.81
N ILE A 346 27.82 -14.77 15.99
CA ILE A 346 27.42 -13.62 16.82
C ILE A 346 27.81 -13.86 18.29
N ASP A 347 27.56 -15.05 18.83
CA ASP A 347 27.94 -15.39 20.23
C ASP A 347 29.44 -15.29 20.46
N MET A 348 30.26 -15.79 19.52
CA MET A 348 31.73 -15.63 19.59
C MET A 348 32.16 -14.17 19.58
N ARG A 349 31.49 -13.32 18.79
CA ARG A 349 31.74 -11.87 18.79
C ARG A 349 31.34 -11.19 20.10
N ILE A 350 30.22 -11.59 20.70
CA ILE A 350 29.78 -11.11 22.00
C ILE A 350 30.82 -11.46 23.08
N THR A 351 31.32 -12.71 23.08
CA THR A 351 32.35 -13.14 24.03
C THR A 351 33.61 -12.30 23.89
N ARG A 352 34.12 -12.11 22.66
CA ARG A 352 35.30 -11.27 22.40
C ARG A 352 35.10 -9.83 22.87
N LEU A 353 33.92 -9.24 22.68
CA LEU A 353 33.60 -7.88 23.16
C LEU A 353 33.64 -7.81 24.70
N LYS A 354 33.14 -8.84 25.39
CA LYS A 354 33.22 -8.94 26.86
C LYS A 354 34.66 -9.03 27.33
N ASP A 355 35.45 -9.93 26.71
CA ASP A 355 36.84 -10.17 27.09
C ASP A 355 37.76 -8.94 26.81
N SER A 356 37.42 -8.16 25.80
CA SER A 356 38.15 -6.91 25.47
C SER A 356 37.75 -5.71 26.33
N GLY A 357 36.86 -5.87 27.29
CA GLY A 357 36.40 -4.78 28.16
C GLY A 357 35.56 -3.74 27.45
N CYS A 358 34.68 -4.17 26.54
CA CYS A 358 33.77 -3.27 25.82
C CYS A 358 33.02 -2.35 26.80
N SER A 359 33.21 -1.04 26.63
CA SER A 359 32.66 -0.02 27.50
C SER A 359 31.21 0.37 27.14
N ASP A 360 30.63 -0.22 26.08
CA ASP A 360 29.28 0.05 25.62
C ASP A 360 28.30 -1.09 26.00
N PRO A 361 27.61 -0.99 27.14
CA PRO A 361 26.62 -2.01 27.57
C PRO A 361 25.43 -2.11 26.61
N SER A 362 25.08 -1.06 25.90
CA SER A 362 23.93 -1.05 25.00
C SER A 362 24.20 -1.88 23.75
N LEU A 363 25.41 -1.84 23.23
CA LEU A 363 25.86 -2.65 22.10
C LEU A 363 25.85 -4.15 22.46
N LEU A 364 26.36 -4.49 23.66
CA LEU A 364 26.34 -5.87 24.14
C LEU A 364 24.93 -6.40 24.29
N LEU A 365 24.05 -5.65 24.97
CA LEU A 365 22.65 -6.03 25.17
C LEU A 365 21.91 -6.24 23.85
N THR A 366 22.12 -5.35 22.88
CA THR A 366 21.52 -5.45 21.54
C THR A 366 21.96 -6.75 20.84
N LYS A 367 23.27 -7.08 20.87
CA LYS A 367 23.81 -8.31 20.26
C LYS A 367 23.33 -9.57 20.98
N GLU A 368 23.28 -9.56 22.29
CA GLU A 368 22.74 -10.68 23.09
C GLU A 368 21.27 -10.93 22.80
N THR A 369 20.45 -9.87 22.76
CA THR A 369 19.04 -9.95 22.42
C THR A 369 18.84 -10.52 21.00
N PHE A 370 19.63 -10.05 20.04
CA PHE A 370 19.59 -10.55 18.67
C PHE A 370 19.96 -12.04 18.59
N SER A 371 21.07 -12.46 19.25
CA SER A 371 21.49 -13.87 19.30
C SER A 371 20.43 -14.78 19.90
N LYS A 372 19.81 -14.35 21.01
CA LYS A 372 18.71 -15.08 21.64
C LYS A 372 17.53 -15.28 20.66
N HIS A 373 17.11 -14.22 19.99
CA HIS A 373 15.99 -14.32 19.03
C HIS A 373 16.33 -15.22 17.84
N LEU A 374 17.58 -15.22 17.33
CA LEU A 374 17.99 -16.16 16.28
C LEU A 374 17.90 -17.61 16.76
N LYS A 375 18.32 -17.87 18.02
CA LYS A 375 18.22 -19.19 18.62
C LYS A 375 16.77 -19.68 18.71
N ASP A 376 15.86 -18.80 19.08
CA ASP A 376 14.42 -19.12 19.19
C ASP A 376 13.78 -19.44 17.82
N LEU A 377 14.39 -19.06 16.70
CA LEU A 377 13.93 -19.36 15.34
C LEU A 377 14.39 -20.73 14.82
N CYS A 378 15.39 -21.32 15.43
CA CYS A 378 16.07 -22.55 15.00
C CYS A 378 15.84 -23.73 15.94
#